data_067d0a6fd44791d456f69dcfb8e478da
#
_entry.id   067d0a6fd44791d456f69dcfb8e478da
#
_cell.length_a   1.000
_cell.length_b   1.000
_cell.length_c   1.000
_cell.angle_alpha   90.00
_cell.angle_beta   90.00
_cell.angle_gamma   90.00
#
_symmetry.space_group_name_H-M   'P 1'
#
loop_
_entity.id
_entity.type
_entity.pdbx_description
1 polymer ?
#
loop_
_entity_poly.entity_id
_entity_poly.type
_entity_poly.pdbx_seq_one_letter_code
_entity_poly.pdbx_strand_id
1 'polypeptide(L)'
;MSKEKTELQRSLEEYEIRKEKALGMGGPKKLAKRKEEGQLNARERIDCLVDDGSFVESGLFGTSAFAKDADNTPGDGKLVGYAKIDDRDVGVVVNDFTVKGASTSSTNSKKVGWIRRTGTERGLPIIFIGESTGARLPDAMGSKGMGTMLGNDIHQFQRTRVTPWVAAALGNSFGSS
;
A
#
# COMPACT_ATOMS: atom_id res chain seq x y z
N MET A 1 18.63 15.55 37.43
CA MET A 1 18.08 16.54 36.49
C MET A 1 17.97 15.89 35.12
N SER A 2 16.77 15.56 34.66
CA SER A 2 16.55 15.03 33.30
C SER A 2 16.91 16.15 32.32
N LYS A 3 17.88 15.89 31.42
CA LYS A 3 18.18 16.85 30.34
C LYS A 3 16.96 16.96 29.46
N GLU A 4 16.47 18.16 29.27
CA GLU A 4 15.37 18.43 28.34
C GLU A 4 15.76 18.00 26.93
N LYS A 5 14.91 17.18 26.28
CA LYS A 5 15.17 16.68 24.94
C LYS A 5 15.21 17.82 23.93
N THR A 6 16.16 17.79 23.02
CA THR A 6 16.22 18.73 21.91
C THR A 6 15.02 18.53 20.95
N GLU A 7 14.69 19.52 20.15
CA GLU A 7 13.65 19.43 19.12
C GLU A 7 13.90 18.29 18.14
N LEU A 8 15.15 18.11 17.72
CA LEU A 8 15.56 17.01 16.87
C LEU A 8 15.28 15.64 17.51
N GLN A 9 15.60 15.49 18.81
CA GLN A 9 15.32 14.23 19.51
C GLN A 9 13.84 13.90 19.58
N ARG A 10 12.99 14.91 19.82
CA ARG A 10 11.52 14.75 19.83
C ARG A 10 11.02 14.34 18.45
N SER A 11 11.51 14.98 17.38
CA SER A 11 11.12 14.67 16.00
C SER A 11 11.55 13.26 15.58
N LEU A 12 12.73 12.81 15.98
CA LEU A 12 13.19 11.44 15.72
C LEU A 12 12.35 10.40 16.47
N GLU A 13 11.99 10.66 17.73
CA GLU A 13 11.11 9.77 18.48
C GLU A 13 9.72 9.69 17.86
N GLU A 14 9.16 10.82 17.44
CA GLU A 14 7.87 10.83 16.72
C GLU A 14 7.94 10.07 15.40
N TYR A 15 9.03 10.21 14.66
CA TYR A 15 9.27 9.44 13.43
C TYR A 15 9.28 7.93 13.69
N GLU A 16 10.01 7.45 14.70
CA GLU A 16 10.08 6.03 15.02
C GLU A 16 8.71 5.47 15.47
N ILE A 17 7.96 6.21 16.28
CA ILE A 17 6.60 5.82 16.69
C ILE A 17 5.68 5.69 15.47
N ARG A 18 5.71 6.65 14.56
CA ARG A 18 4.92 6.62 13.33
C ARG A 18 5.33 5.47 12.41
N LYS A 19 6.62 5.23 12.30
CA LYS A 19 7.18 4.14 11.51
C LYS A 19 6.76 2.78 12.06
N GLU A 20 6.91 2.56 13.36
CA GLU A 20 6.48 1.32 14.01
C GLU A 20 4.98 1.07 13.80
N LYS A 21 4.15 2.10 13.99
CA LYS A 21 2.70 2.03 13.73
C LYS A 21 2.40 1.65 12.28
N ALA A 22 3.09 2.26 11.31
CA ALA A 22 2.89 1.99 9.89
C ALA A 22 3.33 0.56 9.51
N LEU A 23 4.45 0.10 10.05
CA LEU A 23 4.96 -1.26 9.83
C LEU A 23 4.08 -2.33 10.49
N GLY A 24 3.36 -1.98 11.57
CA GLY A 24 2.44 -2.85 12.29
C GLY A 24 1.20 -3.25 11.51
N MET A 25 0.96 -2.70 10.33
CA MET A 25 -0.20 -3.04 9.47
C MET A 25 -1.52 -2.97 10.25
N GLY A 26 -2.43 -3.94 10.09
CA GLY A 26 -3.71 -3.99 10.81
C GLY A 26 -3.62 -4.41 12.29
N GLY A 27 -2.39 -4.56 12.80
CA GLY A 27 -2.08 -4.86 14.20
C GLY A 27 -1.97 -6.36 14.52
N PRO A 28 -1.40 -6.68 15.69
CA PRO A 28 -0.96 -8.04 16.01
C PRO A 28 -2.09 -9.07 15.99
N LYS A 29 -3.30 -8.71 16.44
CA LYS A 29 -4.45 -9.63 16.45
C LYS A 29 -4.84 -10.10 15.05
N LYS A 30 -4.87 -9.20 14.08
CA LYS A 30 -5.24 -9.55 12.70
C LYS A 30 -4.11 -10.29 11.97
N LEU A 31 -2.87 -9.96 12.28
CA LEU A 31 -1.70 -10.67 11.75
C LEU A 31 -1.66 -12.11 12.29
N ALA A 32 -1.88 -12.30 13.59
CA ALA A 32 -1.96 -13.62 14.19
C ALA A 32 -3.05 -14.48 13.55
N LYS A 33 -4.25 -13.92 13.34
CA LYS A 33 -5.35 -14.61 12.65
C LYS A 33 -4.94 -15.09 11.25
N ARG A 34 -4.29 -14.24 10.44
CA ARG A 34 -3.82 -14.66 9.09
C ARG A 34 -2.82 -15.81 9.17
N LYS A 35 -1.92 -15.76 10.13
CA LYS A 35 -0.93 -16.83 10.36
C LYS A 35 -1.60 -18.14 10.77
N GLU A 36 -2.61 -18.11 11.64
CA GLU A 36 -3.41 -19.26 12.02
C GLU A 36 -4.15 -19.88 10.82
N GLU A 37 -4.59 -19.03 9.88
CA GLU A 37 -5.24 -19.46 8.63
C GLU A 37 -4.23 -19.91 7.56
N GLY A 38 -2.94 -19.95 7.84
CA GLY A 38 -1.88 -20.32 6.89
C GLY A 38 -1.67 -19.30 5.78
N GLN A 39 -2.11 -18.05 5.98
CA GLN A 39 -2.03 -16.99 4.97
C GLN A 39 -0.88 -16.03 5.26
N LEU A 40 -0.08 -15.76 4.26
CA LEU A 40 0.94 -14.71 4.34
C LEU A 40 0.29 -13.33 4.45
N ASN A 41 0.84 -12.48 5.30
CA ASN A 41 0.50 -11.06 5.32
C ASN A 41 1.16 -10.32 4.14
N ALA A 42 0.83 -9.04 3.95
CA ALA A 42 1.29 -8.28 2.79
C ALA A 42 2.83 -8.11 2.74
N ARG A 43 3.50 -7.96 3.89
CA ARG A 43 4.97 -7.85 3.94
C ARG A 43 5.64 -9.18 3.65
N GLU A 44 5.16 -10.26 4.24
CA GLU A 44 5.64 -11.62 3.95
C GLU A 44 5.47 -11.98 2.47
N ARG A 45 4.39 -11.53 1.82
CA ARG A 45 4.21 -11.69 0.36
C ARG A 45 5.25 -10.93 -0.45
N ILE A 46 5.62 -9.72 -0.02
CA ILE A 46 6.70 -8.97 -0.65
C ILE A 46 8.02 -9.71 -0.48
N ASP A 47 8.35 -10.10 0.75
CA ASP A 47 9.61 -10.80 1.07
C ASP A 47 9.76 -12.11 0.30
N CYS A 48 8.63 -12.83 0.02
CA CYS A 48 8.64 -14.01 -0.82
C CYS A 48 8.78 -13.74 -2.32
N LEU A 49 8.46 -12.51 -2.76
CA LEU A 49 8.40 -12.17 -4.20
C LEU A 49 9.71 -11.58 -4.70
N VAL A 50 10.38 -10.77 -3.88
CA VAL A 50 11.47 -9.90 -4.31
C VAL A 50 12.81 -10.35 -3.76
N ASP A 51 13.88 -9.88 -4.37
CA ASP A 51 15.24 -10.12 -3.89
C ASP A 51 15.42 -9.53 -2.48
N ASP A 52 16.11 -10.26 -1.63
CA ASP A 52 16.25 -9.93 -0.21
C ASP A 52 16.76 -8.50 0.01
N GLY A 53 16.06 -7.76 0.85
CA GLY A 53 16.37 -6.36 1.19
C GLY A 53 16.19 -5.35 0.04
N SER A 54 15.69 -5.76 -1.13
CA SER A 54 15.56 -4.85 -2.29
C SER A 54 14.33 -3.94 -2.25
N PHE A 55 13.32 -4.23 -1.40
CA PHE A 55 12.08 -3.48 -1.37
C PHE A 55 12.23 -2.09 -0.73
N VAL A 56 11.97 -1.06 -1.52
CA VAL A 56 11.90 0.34 -1.08
C VAL A 56 10.46 0.81 -1.10
N GLU A 57 9.86 0.90 0.08
CA GLU A 57 8.44 1.29 0.24
C GLU A 57 8.23 2.78 -0.03
N SER A 58 7.21 3.09 -0.81
CA SER A 58 6.74 4.46 -1.08
C SER A 58 5.40 4.71 -0.38
N GLY A 59 5.28 5.85 0.31
CA GLY A 59 4.05 6.23 0.99
C GLY A 59 3.73 5.40 2.24
N LEU A 60 4.75 4.93 2.97
CA LEU A 60 4.63 4.20 4.23
C LEU A 60 3.70 4.89 5.23
N PHE A 61 3.81 6.21 5.37
CA PHE A 61 3.02 7.02 6.31
C PHE A 61 1.63 7.43 5.79
N GLY A 62 1.23 6.93 4.62
CA GLY A 62 -0.11 7.18 4.09
C GLY A 62 -1.18 6.59 4.99
N THR A 63 -2.22 7.38 5.27
CA THR A 63 -3.40 6.96 6.03
C THR A 63 -4.67 7.42 5.34
N SER A 64 -5.84 7.02 5.82
CA SER A 64 -7.11 7.55 5.32
C SER A 64 -7.13 9.08 5.30
N ALA A 65 -7.72 9.66 4.26
CA ALA A 65 -7.97 11.09 4.17
C ALA A 65 -9.01 11.59 5.20
N PHE A 66 -9.74 10.69 5.83
CA PHE A 66 -10.68 11.00 6.90
C PHE A 66 -10.00 10.90 8.26
N ALA A 67 -9.93 12.00 9.00
CA ALA A 67 -9.25 12.08 10.30
C ALA A 67 -9.69 11.00 11.30
N LYS A 68 -10.99 10.67 11.32
CA LYS A 68 -11.55 9.63 12.20
C LYS A 68 -11.01 8.22 11.94
N ASP A 69 -10.52 7.95 10.73
CA ASP A 69 -10.02 6.64 10.29
C ASP A 69 -8.49 6.61 10.20
N ALA A 70 -7.81 7.77 10.22
CA ALA A 70 -6.38 7.89 9.97
C ALA A 70 -5.54 6.97 10.89
N ASP A 71 -5.89 6.93 12.17
CA ASP A 71 -5.19 6.11 13.16
C ASP A 71 -5.31 4.61 12.96
N ASN A 72 -6.36 4.16 12.26
CA ASN A 72 -6.69 2.77 12.04
C ASN A 72 -6.41 2.30 10.60
N THR A 73 -5.70 3.10 9.83
CA THR A 73 -5.40 2.82 8.41
C THR A 73 -3.93 3.01 8.07
N PRO A 74 -3.01 2.35 8.78
CA PRO A 74 -1.58 2.43 8.44
C PRO A 74 -1.33 1.95 7.01
N GLY A 75 -0.49 2.67 6.26
CA GLY A 75 -0.25 2.43 4.85
C GLY A 75 -1.48 2.56 3.94
N ASP A 76 -2.63 2.88 4.53
CA ASP A 76 -3.97 2.88 3.95
C ASP A 76 -4.32 1.56 3.21
N GLY A 77 -3.83 0.44 3.78
CA GLY A 77 -4.14 -0.91 3.31
C GLY A 77 -3.49 -1.31 1.99
N LYS A 78 -2.51 -0.56 1.50
CA LYS A 78 -1.72 -0.93 0.32
C LYS A 78 -0.25 -0.60 0.52
N LEU A 79 0.60 -1.62 0.38
CA LEU A 79 2.04 -1.45 0.31
C LEU A 79 2.42 -1.27 -1.15
N VAL A 80 3.14 -0.20 -1.45
CA VAL A 80 3.61 0.08 -2.79
C VAL A 80 5.08 0.49 -2.76
N GLY A 81 5.83 0.14 -3.78
CA GLY A 81 7.24 0.47 -3.82
C GLY A 81 7.95 -0.06 -5.04
N TYR A 82 9.26 0.01 -4.99
CA TYR A 82 10.16 -0.55 -5.98
C TYR A 82 10.98 -1.66 -5.36
N ALA A 83 11.31 -2.67 -6.14
CA ALA A 83 12.10 -3.80 -5.69
C ALA A 83 12.88 -4.39 -6.86
N LYS A 84 13.64 -5.44 -6.57
CA LYS A 84 14.25 -6.26 -7.60
C LYS A 84 13.70 -7.68 -7.55
N ILE A 85 13.62 -8.31 -8.71
CA ILE A 85 13.35 -9.75 -8.87
C ILE A 85 14.37 -10.28 -9.87
N ASP A 86 15.19 -11.23 -9.44
CA ASP A 86 16.33 -11.73 -10.24
C ASP A 86 17.19 -10.54 -10.76
N ASP A 87 17.50 -9.61 -9.88
CA ASP A 87 18.26 -8.37 -10.11
C ASP A 87 17.63 -7.37 -11.11
N ARG A 88 16.36 -7.57 -11.48
CA ARG A 88 15.61 -6.66 -12.37
C ARG A 88 14.70 -5.75 -11.57
N ASP A 89 14.76 -4.47 -11.86
CA ASP A 89 13.90 -3.47 -11.20
C ASP A 89 12.43 -3.65 -11.57
N VAL A 90 11.56 -3.63 -10.58
CA VAL A 90 10.11 -3.78 -10.71
C VAL A 90 9.35 -2.79 -9.82
N GLY A 91 8.15 -2.40 -10.24
CA GLY A 91 7.18 -1.76 -9.36
C GLY A 91 6.29 -2.80 -8.71
N VAL A 92 6.05 -2.69 -7.40
CA VAL A 92 5.28 -3.65 -6.62
C VAL A 92 4.12 -2.96 -5.93
N VAL A 93 2.94 -3.58 -6.00
CA VAL A 93 1.73 -3.17 -5.26
C VAL A 93 1.17 -4.40 -4.58
N VAL A 94 1.05 -4.35 -3.26
CA VAL A 94 0.48 -5.46 -2.47
C VAL A 94 -0.62 -4.94 -1.55
N ASN A 95 -1.77 -5.59 -1.61
CA ASN A 95 -2.89 -5.26 -0.76
C ASN A 95 -2.72 -5.85 0.63
N ASP A 96 -2.83 -5.02 1.67
CA ASP A 96 -2.87 -5.44 3.06
C ASP A 96 -4.31 -5.61 3.54
N PHE A 97 -4.81 -6.82 3.48
CA PHE A 97 -6.17 -7.15 3.88
C PHE A 97 -6.44 -6.92 5.37
N THR A 98 -5.40 -6.83 6.20
CA THR A 98 -5.54 -6.57 7.64
C THR A 98 -5.98 -5.14 7.95
N VAL A 99 -5.80 -4.20 6.99
CA VAL A 99 -6.21 -2.80 7.09
C VAL A 99 -7.48 -2.55 6.27
N LYS A 100 -8.62 -2.48 6.94
CA LYS A 100 -9.94 -2.23 6.32
C LYS A 100 -10.25 -3.14 5.11
N GLY A 101 -9.75 -4.41 5.13
CA GLY A 101 -9.92 -5.35 4.01
C GLY A 101 -9.27 -4.85 2.71
N ALA A 102 -8.20 -4.08 2.80
CA ALA A 102 -7.53 -3.42 1.67
C ALA A 102 -8.48 -2.61 0.76
N SER A 103 -9.61 -2.15 1.28
CA SER A 103 -10.62 -1.44 0.50
C SER A 103 -10.06 -0.18 -0.15
N THR A 104 -10.47 0.08 -1.39
CA THR A 104 -9.99 1.20 -2.18
C THR A 104 -10.46 2.53 -1.62
N SER A 105 -9.53 3.44 -1.43
CA SER A 105 -9.69 4.79 -0.88
C SER A 105 -8.97 5.82 -1.76
N SER A 106 -9.19 7.10 -1.47
CA SER A 106 -8.49 8.18 -2.19
C SER A 106 -6.99 8.16 -1.99
N THR A 107 -6.51 7.86 -0.78
CA THR A 107 -5.07 7.82 -0.48
C THR A 107 -4.39 6.64 -1.14
N ASN A 108 -4.93 5.43 -0.98
CA ASN A 108 -4.29 4.26 -1.56
C ASN A 108 -4.39 4.23 -3.10
N SER A 109 -5.42 4.81 -3.69
CA SER A 109 -5.52 5.00 -5.14
C SER A 109 -4.40 5.92 -5.67
N LYS A 110 -4.08 7.00 -4.94
CA LYS A 110 -2.94 7.87 -5.29
C LYS A 110 -1.61 7.14 -5.21
N LYS A 111 -1.40 6.32 -4.18
CA LYS A 111 -0.18 5.50 -4.04
C LYS A 111 -0.02 4.55 -5.22
N VAL A 112 -1.07 3.81 -5.55
CA VAL A 112 -1.07 2.89 -6.71
C VAL A 112 -0.86 3.64 -8.02
N GLY A 113 -1.57 4.76 -8.22
CA GLY A 113 -1.42 5.61 -9.40
C GLY A 113 0.01 6.14 -9.57
N TRP A 114 0.67 6.49 -8.47
CA TRP A 114 2.07 6.91 -8.48
C TRP A 114 3.00 5.80 -9.01
N ILE A 115 2.92 4.59 -8.45
CA ILE A 115 3.75 3.45 -8.89
C ILE A 115 3.47 3.09 -10.35
N ARG A 116 2.20 3.05 -10.75
CA ARG A 116 1.80 2.78 -12.14
C ARG A 116 2.43 3.80 -13.10
N ARG A 117 2.26 5.09 -12.81
CA ARG A 117 2.80 6.15 -13.65
C ARG A 117 4.32 6.09 -13.72
N THR A 118 4.99 6.13 -12.58
CA THR A 118 6.46 6.19 -12.52
C THR A 118 7.09 4.91 -13.08
N GLY A 119 6.51 3.75 -12.76
CA GLY A 119 6.97 2.47 -13.32
C GLY A 119 6.86 2.45 -14.84
N THR A 120 5.72 2.90 -15.38
CA THR A 120 5.52 2.97 -16.83
C THR A 120 6.46 3.97 -17.50
N GLU A 121 6.63 5.15 -16.92
CA GLU A 121 7.56 6.17 -17.45
C GLU A 121 9.01 5.69 -17.49
N ARG A 122 9.39 4.82 -16.55
CA ARG A 122 10.72 4.23 -16.46
C ARG A 122 10.86 2.87 -17.16
N GLY A 123 9.79 2.35 -17.74
CA GLY A 123 9.80 1.04 -18.40
C GLY A 123 9.89 -0.15 -17.43
N LEU A 124 9.46 0.02 -16.17
CA LEU A 124 9.50 -1.05 -15.17
C LEU A 124 8.27 -1.94 -15.27
N PRO A 125 8.43 -3.28 -15.21
CA PRO A 125 7.32 -4.18 -14.96
C PRO A 125 6.60 -3.83 -13.67
N ILE A 126 5.27 -3.99 -13.63
CA ILE A 126 4.47 -3.77 -12.42
C ILE A 126 3.82 -5.07 -12.00
N ILE A 127 3.99 -5.41 -10.72
CA ILE A 127 3.39 -6.60 -10.12
C ILE A 127 2.38 -6.15 -9.08
N PHE A 128 1.16 -6.67 -9.22
CA PHE A 128 0.05 -6.37 -8.33
C PHE A 128 -0.43 -7.65 -7.64
N ILE A 129 -0.32 -7.69 -6.31
CA ILE A 129 -0.88 -8.77 -5.50
C ILE A 129 -2.18 -8.28 -4.87
N GLY A 130 -3.29 -8.77 -5.40
CA GLY A 130 -4.65 -8.36 -5.08
C GLY A 130 -5.30 -9.23 -4.00
N GLU A 131 -5.92 -8.56 -3.04
CA GLU A 131 -6.84 -9.12 -2.05
C GLU A 131 -7.62 -7.93 -1.47
N SER A 132 -8.94 -7.82 -1.72
CA SER A 132 -9.69 -6.61 -1.33
C SER A 132 -11.18 -6.89 -1.13
N THR A 133 -11.79 -6.14 -0.23
CA THR A 133 -13.25 -6.06 -0.05
C THR A 133 -13.92 -5.07 -0.99
N GLY A 134 -13.19 -4.50 -1.95
CA GLY A 134 -13.73 -3.56 -2.92
C GLY A 134 -13.60 -2.09 -2.50
N ALA A 135 -14.57 -1.25 -2.88
CA ALA A 135 -14.54 0.17 -2.62
C ALA A 135 -14.81 0.51 -1.14
N ARG A 136 -14.04 1.43 -0.57
CA ARG A 136 -14.33 2.01 0.74
C ARG A 136 -15.43 3.06 0.57
N LEU A 137 -16.65 2.74 1.01
CA LEU A 137 -17.84 3.57 0.75
C LEU A 137 -17.67 5.05 1.14
N PRO A 138 -17.13 5.42 2.32
CA PRO A 138 -16.93 6.83 2.66
C PRO A 138 -15.98 7.58 1.72
N ASP A 139 -15.02 6.87 1.12
CA ASP A 139 -14.08 7.44 0.13
C ASP A 139 -14.67 7.47 -1.28
N ALA A 140 -15.60 6.59 -1.58
CA ALA A 140 -16.19 6.42 -2.91
C ALA A 140 -17.48 7.21 -3.11
N MET A 141 -18.28 7.34 -2.05
CA MET A 141 -19.60 7.97 -2.09
C MET A 141 -19.59 9.28 -1.31
N GLY A 142 -20.01 10.35 -1.96
CA GLY A 142 -20.02 11.69 -1.39
C GLY A 142 -19.19 12.68 -2.19
N SER A 143 -19.33 13.96 -1.90
CA SER A 143 -18.72 15.05 -2.68
C SER A 143 -17.20 15.01 -2.76
N LYS A 144 -16.53 14.39 -1.79
CA LYS A 144 -15.07 14.22 -1.78
C LYS A 144 -14.60 12.93 -2.45
N GLY A 145 -15.48 11.95 -2.64
CA GLY A 145 -15.14 10.62 -3.15
C GLY A 145 -15.46 10.40 -4.62
N MET A 146 -16.41 11.13 -5.16
CA MET A 146 -16.95 10.89 -6.52
C MET A 146 -15.91 10.94 -7.66
N GLY A 147 -14.77 11.61 -7.47
CA GLY A 147 -13.69 11.65 -8.46
C GLY A 147 -12.61 10.60 -8.29
N THR A 148 -12.53 9.94 -7.14
CA THR A 148 -11.38 9.07 -6.80
C THR A 148 -11.50 7.64 -7.34
N MET A 149 -12.70 7.14 -7.50
CA MET A 149 -12.95 5.81 -8.07
C MET A 149 -13.09 5.80 -9.59
N LEU A 150 -13.51 6.94 -10.14
CA LEU A 150 -13.69 7.14 -11.58
C LEU A 150 -12.47 7.85 -12.21
N GLY A 151 -11.43 8.10 -11.42
CA GLY A 151 -10.17 8.67 -11.90
C GLY A 151 -9.55 7.73 -12.92
N ASN A 152 -10.11 7.74 -14.11
CA ASN A 152 -9.50 7.10 -15.24
C ASN A 152 -8.18 7.82 -15.49
N ASP A 153 -7.09 7.18 -15.10
CA ASP A 153 -5.82 7.52 -15.68
C ASP A 153 -5.92 7.18 -17.18
N ILE A 154 -6.33 8.18 -17.95
CA ILE A 154 -6.46 8.05 -19.42
C ILE A 154 -5.15 7.58 -20.06
N HIS A 155 -4.03 7.76 -19.38
CA HIS A 155 -2.73 7.25 -19.80
C HIS A 155 -2.56 5.75 -19.52
N GLN A 156 -3.38 5.14 -18.67
CA GLN A 156 -3.29 3.72 -18.33
C GLN A 156 -3.38 2.83 -19.58
N PHE A 157 -4.32 3.10 -20.47
CA PHE A 157 -4.53 2.31 -21.68
C PHE A 157 -3.41 2.45 -22.72
N GLN A 158 -2.77 3.60 -22.78
CA GLN A 158 -1.65 3.83 -23.69
C GLN A 158 -0.37 3.15 -23.18
N ARG A 159 -0.20 3.05 -21.87
CA ARG A 159 1.01 2.58 -21.19
C ARG A 159 1.05 1.07 -21.00
N THR A 160 -0.09 0.41 -20.84
CA THR A 160 -0.20 -1.05 -20.63
C THR A 160 0.36 -1.90 -21.76
N ARG A 161 0.53 -1.32 -22.96
CA ARG A 161 1.13 -2.01 -24.12
C ARG A 161 2.66 -1.95 -24.14
N VAL A 162 3.27 -1.10 -23.34
CA VAL A 162 4.72 -0.86 -23.37
C VAL A 162 5.42 -1.54 -22.20
N THR A 163 4.75 -1.63 -21.06
CA THR A 163 5.31 -2.20 -19.84
C THR A 163 4.46 -3.37 -19.37
N PRO A 164 5.04 -4.55 -19.11
CA PRO A 164 4.28 -5.70 -18.64
C PRO A 164 3.70 -5.45 -17.25
N TRP A 165 2.42 -5.78 -17.09
CA TRP A 165 1.73 -5.76 -15.82
C TRP A 165 1.25 -7.16 -15.50
N VAL A 166 1.58 -7.62 -14.30
CA VAL A 166 1.20 -8.95 -13.79
C VAL A 166 0.34 -8.75 -12.55
N ALA A 167 -0.81 -9.39 -12.51
CA ALA A 167 -1.68 -9.37 -11.34
C ALA A 167 -1.95 -10.79 -10.84
N ALA A 168 -1.87 -10.98 -9.53
CA ALA A 168 -2.23 -12.21 -8.85
C ALA A 168 -3.30 -11.91 -7.78
N ALA A 169 -4.49 -12.48 -7.92
CA ALA A 169 -5.52 -12.43 -6.89
C ALA A 169 -5.30 -13.58 -5.90
N LEU A 170 -4.83 -13.28 -4.71
CA LEU A 170 -4.46 -14.27 -3.68
C LEU A 170 -5.44 -14.29 -2.49
N GLY A 171 -6.71 -14.05 -2.76
CA GLY A 171 -7.76 -14.03 -1.75
C GLY A 171 -9.03 -13.38 -2.28
N ASN A 172 -9.84 -12.85 -1.37
CA ASN A 172 -11.06 -12.13 -1.76
C ASN A 172 -10.74 -10.96 -2.70
N SER A 173 -11.44 -10.89 -3.82
CA SER A 173 -11.15 -9.91 -4.86
C SER A 173 -12.48 -9.34 -5.38
N PHE A 174 -12.93 -8.24 -4.76
CA PHE A 174 -14.16 -7.55 -5.13
C PHE A 174 -13.83 -6.27 -5.90
N GLY A 175 -14.49 -6.07 -7.03
CA GLY A 175 -14.67 -4.89 -7.87
C GLY A 175 -13.54 -3.86 -8.05
N SER A 176 -12.68 -3.66 -7.10
CA SER A 176 -11.59 -2.66 -7.15
C SER A 176 -10.23 -3.20 -6.70
N SER A 177 -10.07 -4.50 -6.76
CA SER A 177 -8.78 -5.16 -6.51
C SER A 177 -8.07 -5.48 -7.80
#